data_a3bf7f46218596f8dc6512979a4102f1
#
_entry.id   a3bf7f46218596f8dc6512979a4102f1
#
_cell.length_a   1.000
_cell.length_b   1.000
_cell.length_c   1.000
_cell.angle_alpha   90.00
_cell.angle_beta   90.00
_cell.angle_gamma   90.00
#
_symmetry.space_group_name_H-M   'P 1'
#
loop_
_entity.id
_entity.type
_entity.pdbx_description
1 polymer ?
#
loop_
_entity_poly.entity_id
_entity_poly.type
_entity_poly.pdbx_seq_one_letter_code
_entity_poly.pdbx_strand_id
1 'polypeptide(L)'
;MNYRGAVKPAVNDVSFGLAAGQIGVLIGPSGCGKTTLLRAVAGLEAVAGGQITLGDRVVSRQGFSEPPEKRRIGMVFQDYALFPHLDVAANIAFGLRALPKAERAQRVVEVLSLVGLEGAGSRYPHELSGGQQQRVALARALAPKPDLLLLDEPFSSLDVDLRERLAHEVRAILKAAHATALFVTHDQHEAFAIGDTIGVMNEGNLQQWDDAYTLYHRPATRFVASFIGHGVFTPARMTHVDGVKMLSTALGNLSDVSECPLPCSVCTGQCDVLLRADDIVHDDDAPTKAMILRKAFRGSEFLYTLRLQTGETVLALVPSHHDHSIGEWIGIRAQVDHVVTFGRDVAVAPPVATSLPEP
;
A
#
# COMPACT_ATOMS: atom_id res chain seq x y z
N MET A 1 -8.50 12.56 -14.12
CA MET A 1 -8.09 12.08 -15.46
C MET A 1 -9.20 11.23 -16.03
N ASN A 2 -9.65 11.52 -17.25
CA ASN A 2 -10.81 10.85 -17.84
C ASN A 2 -10.40 10.14 -19.14
N TYR A 3 -10.65 8.82 -19.21
CA TYR A 3 -10.56 8.09 -20.47
C TYR A 3 -11.84 8.25 -21.27
N ARG A 4 -11.76 8.30 -22.63
CA ARG A 4 -12.93 8.38 -23.50
C ARG A 4 -13.84 7.16 -23.26
N GLY A 5 -15.09 7.42 -22.84
CA GLY A 5 -16.10 6.37 -22.58
C GLY A 5 -16.13 5.86 -21.13
N ALA A 6 -15.24 6.30 -20.25
CA ALA A 6 -15.30 5.95 -18.82
C ALA A 6 -16.35 6.80 -18.10
N VAL A 7 -17.21 6.17 -17.30
CA VAL A 7 -18.24 6.83 -16.48
C VAL A 7 -17.65 7.59 -15.31
N LYS A 8 -16.52 7.13 -14.78
CA LYS A 8 -15.78 7.74 -13.66
C LYS A 8 -14.35 8.09 -14.11
N PRO A 9 -13.74 9.17 -13.56
CA PRO A 9 -12.33 9.46 -13.81
C PRO A 9 -11.44 8.36 -13.24
N ALA A 10 -10.37 8.00 -13.96
CA ALA A 10 -9.39 7.02 -13.48
C ALA A 10 -8.58 7.53 -12.28
N VAL A 11 -8.41 8.84 -12.19
CA VAL A 11 -7.80 9.53 -11.03
C VAL A 11 -8.64 10.77 -10.73
N ASN A 12 -9.07 10.89 -9.47
CA ASN A 12 -9.99 11.92 -9.03
C ASN A 12 -9.48 12.54 -7.71
N ASP A 13 -9.16 13.82 -7.72
CA ASP A 13 -8.77 14.64 -6.56
C ASP A 13 -7.71 13.98 -5.65
N VAL A 14 -6.58 13.58 -6.28
CA VAL A 14 -5.45 12.98 -5.57
C VAL A 14 -4.41 14.06 -5.26
N SER A 15 -4.06 14.19 -3.97
CA SER A 15 -3.02 15.10 -3.49
C SER A 15 -2.09 14.39 -2.52
N PHE A 16 -0.79 14.43 -2.79
CA PHE A 16 0.26 13.93 -1.89
C PHE A 16 1.59 14.61 -2.23
N GLY A 17 2.58 14.42 -1.36
CA GLY A 17 3.93 14.93 -1.56
C GLY A 17 4.99 13.91 -1.12
N LEU A 18 6.17 14.02 -1.72
CA LEU A 18 7.37 13.28 -1.33
C LEU A 18 8.51 14.28 -1.08
N ALA A 19 9.18 14.13 0.04
CA ALA A 19 10.42 14.86 0.28
C ALA A 19 11.59 14.25 -0.52
N ALA A 20 12.64 15.03 -0.74
CA ALA A 20 13.84 14.54 -1.41
C ALA A 20 14.44 13.33 -0.67
N GLY A 21 14.80 12.29 -1.41
CA GLY A 21 15.31 11.02 -0.87
C GLY A 21 14.28 10.11 -0.20
N GLN A 22 12.99 10.48 -0.20
CA GLN A 22 11.90 9.60 0.24
C GLN A 22 11.46 8.63 -0.85
N ILE A 23 10.99 7.48 -0.39
CA ILE A 23 10.38 6.45 -1.22
C ILE A 23 8.90 6.40 -0.88
N GLY A 24 8.04 6.84 -1.81
CA GLY A 24 6.60 6.69 -1.74
C GLY A 24 6.13 5.44 -2.47
N VAL A 25 5.09 4.80 -1.97
CA VAL A 25 4.49 3.63 -2.62
C VAL A 25 2.99 3.84 -2.76
N LEU A 26 2.44 3.60 -3.93
CA LEU A 26 0.99 3.57 -4.18
C LEU A 26 0.51 2.13 -4.24
N ILE A 27 -0.43 1.77 -3.38
CA ILE A 27 -1.08 0.46 -3.36
C ILE A 27 -2.59 0.58 -3.52
N GLY A 28 -3.23 -0.50 -3.89
CA GLY A 28 -4.69 -0.56 -4.04
C GLY A 28 -5.10 -1.64 -5.03
N PRO A 29 -6.40 -1.93 -5.17
CA PRO A 29 -6.92 -2.92 -6.10
C PRO A 29 -6.52 -2.65 -7.55
N SER A 30 -6.58 -3.69 -8.39
CA SER A 30 -6.39 -3.52 -9.82
C SER A 30 -7.42 -2.54 -10.40
N GLY A 31 -6.98 -1.64 -11.27
CA GLY A 31 -7.85 -0.65 -11.91
C GLY A 31 -8.18 0.59 -11.06
N CYS A 32 -7.67 0.74 -9.83
CA CYS A 32 -7.95 1.94 -9.00
C CYS A 32 -7.22 3.22 -9.44
N GLY A 33 -6.40 3.20 -10.51
CA GLY A 33 -5.79 4.40 -11.09
C GLY A 33 -4.31 4.60 -10.81
N LYS A 34 -3.60 3.71 -10.11
CA LYS A 34 -2.17 3.84 -9.74
C LYS A 34 -1.25 4.07 -10.95
N THR A 35 -1.29 3.18 -11.93
CA THR A 35 -0.47 3.30 -13.16
C THR A 35 -0.84 4.54 -13.97
N THR A 36 -2.12 4.93 -14.01
CA THR A 36 -2.56 6.17 -14.65
C THR A 36 -1.95 7.40 -13.97
N LEU A 37 -1.95 7.43 -12.64
CA LEU A 37 -1.34 8.50 -11.87
C LEU A 37 0.18 8.54 -12.10
N LEU A 38 0.86 7.40 -12.06
CA LEU A 38 2.29 7.30 -12.32
C LEU A 38 2.63 7.79 -13.76
N ARG A 39 1.85 7.41 -14.77
CA ARG A 39 2.00 7.88 -16.16
C ARG A 39 1.78 9.38 -16.29
N ALA A 40 0.87 9.97 -15.52
CA ALA A 40 0.67 11.41 -15.51
C ALA A 40 1.88 12.16 -14.91
N VAL A 41 2.47 11.62 -13.84
CA VAL A 41 3.72 12.15 -13.28
C VAL A 41 4.85 12.05 -14.30
N ALA A 42 4.94 10.94 -15.03
CA ALA A 42 5.91 10.75 -16.12
C ALA A 42 5.69 11.70 -17.34
N GLY A 43 4.50 12.30 -17.47
CA GLY A 43 4.13 13.12 -18.63
C GLY A 43 3.56 12.35 -19.81
N LEU A 44 3.25 11.08 -19.62
CA LEU A 44 2.65 10.22 -20.63
C LEU A 44 1.12 10.34 -20.70
N GLU A 45 0.51 10.94 -19.67
CA GLU A 45 -0.93 11.21 -19.59
C GLU A 45 -1.19 12.67 -19.21
N ALA A 46 -2.20 13.27 -19.81
CA ALA A 46 -2.56 14.64 -19.52
C ALA A 46 -3.40 14.77 -18.24
N VAL A 47 -3.17 15.86 -17.49
CA VAL A 47 -3.94 16.20 -16.29
C VAL A 47 -5.13 17.07 -16.67
N ALA A 48 -6.35 16.66 -16.32
CA ALA A 48 -7.58 17.40 -16.59
C ALA A 48 -7.82 18.58 -15.61
N GLY A 49 -7.25 18.46 -14.39
CA GLY A 49 -7.33 19.49 -13.34
C GLY A 49 -6.23 19.27 -12.31
N GLY A 50 -5.99 20.26 -11.43
CA GLY A 50 -4.88 20.25 -10.50
C GLY A 50 -3.53 20.51 -11.16
N GLN A 51 -2.46 20.19 -10.45
CA GLN A 51 -1.09 20.35 -10.95
C GLN A 51 -0.14 19.29 -10.40
N ILE A 52 0.93 19.03 -11.15
CA ILE A 52 2.08 18.20 -10.70
C ILE A 52 3.30 19.10 -10.68
N THR A 53 4.03 19.08 -9.56
CA THR A 53 5.27 19.82 -9.36
C THR A 53 6.43 18.87 -9.06
N LEU A 54 7.61 19.17 -9.59
CA LEU A 54 8.89 18.53 -9.27
C LEU A 54 9.85 19.61 -8.72
N GLY A 55 10.11 19.56 -7.42
CA GLY A 55 10.72 20.69 -6.72
C GLY A 55 9.86 21.95 -6.91
N ASP A 56 10.47 23.04 -7.33
CA ASP A 56 9.77 24.32 -7.56
C ASP A 56 9.15 24.43 -8.97
N ARG A 57 9.25 23.41 -9.80
CA ARG A 57 8.84 23.44 -11.21
C ARG A 57 7.50 22.74 -11.43
N VAL A 58 6.51 23.47 -11.96
CA VAL A 58 5.24 22.88 -12.42
C VAL A 58 5.48 22.15 -13.74
N VAL A 59 5.30 20.82 -13.75
CA VAL A 59 5.50 19.96 -14.93
C VAL A 59 4.18 19.57 -15.61
N SER A 60 3.06 19.64 -14.91
CA SER A 60 1.72 19.44 -15.50
C SER A 60 0.68 20.29 -14.78
N ARG A 61 -0.26 20.83 -15.54
CA ARG A 61 -1.51 21.46 -15.09
C ARG A 61 -2.50 21.43 -16.24
N GLN A 62 -3.74 21.85 -15.98
CA GLN A 62 -4.73 21.94 -17.05
C GLN A 62 -4.20 22.81 -18.24
N GLY A 63 -4.21 22.23 -19.44
CA GLY A 63 -3.75 22.89 -20.66
C GLY A 63 -2.22 22.99 -20.83
N PHE A 64 -1.45 22.46 -19.89
CA PHE A 64 0.03 22.44 -19.97
C PHE A 64 0.57 21.09 -19.49
N SER A 65 1.45 20.49 -20.28
CA SER A 65 2.21 19.29 -19.90
C SER A 65 3.60 19.37 -20.49
N GLU A 66 4.60 19.39 -19.60
CA GLU A 66 5.99 19.30 -20.04
C GLU A 66 6.22 17.87 -20.62
N PRO A 67 6.86 17.73 -21.78
CA PRO A 67 7.09 16.43 -22.37
C PRO A 67 8.03 15.56 -21.50
N PRO A 68 7.86 14.22 -21.51
CA PRO A 68 8.56 13.29 -20.61
C PRO A 68 10.08 13.48 -20.57
N GLU A 69 10.72 13.67 -21.72
CA GLU A 69 12.17 13.80 -21.87
C GLU A 69 12.74 15.07 -21.21
N LYS A 70 11.90 16.06 -20.88
CA LYS A 70 12.31 17.29 -20.18
C LYS A 70 12.09 17.26 -18.68
N ARG A 71 11.35 16.26 -18.17
CA ARG A 71 10.97 16.17 -16.75
C ARG A 71 12.09 15.73 -15.82
N ARG A 72 13.20 15.19 -16.34
CA ARG A 72 14.29 14.61 -15.56
C ARG A 72 13.81 13.48 -14.65
N ILE A 73 12.91 12.65 -15.16
CA ILE A 73 12.35 11.49 -14.48
C ILE A 73 13.01 10.22 -15.05
N GLY A 74 13.44 9.32 -14.16
CA GLY A 74 13.78 7.94 -14.52
C GLY A 74 12.54 7.06 -14.41
N MET A 75 12.42 6.04 -15.26
CA MET A 75 11.30 5.10 -15.18
C MET A 75 11.78 3.66 -15.33
N VAL A 76 11.28 2.78 -14.45
CA VAL A 76 11.42 1.33 -14.51
C VAL A 76 10.03 0.76 -14.80
N PHE A 77 9.90 0.05 -15.91
CA PHE A 77 8.66 -0.58 -16.36
C PHE A 77 8.55 -2.00 -15.81
N GLN A 78 7.35 -2.54 -15.82
CA GLN A 78 7.02 -3.88 -15.33
C GLN A 78 7.80 -5.00 -16.03
N ASP A 79 8.09 -4.86 -17.33
CA ASP A 79 8.86 -5.78 -18.16
C ASP A 79 10.36 -5.40 -18.27
N TYR A 80 10.81 -4.48 -17.38
CA TYR A 80 12.14 -3.88 -17.35
C TYR A 80 12.50 -3.08 -18.61
N ALA A 81 11.90 -3.32 -19.74
CA ALA A 81 12.11 -2.67 -21.04
C ALA A 81 13.60 -2.49 -21.40
N LEU A 82 14.44 -3.52 -21.14
CA LEU A 82 15.82 -3.53 -21.52
C LEU A 82 15.97 -3.67 -23.04
N PHE A 83 16.95 -2.99 -23.61
CA PHE A 83 17.27 -3.12 -25.03
C PHE A 83 18.00 -4.46 -25.26
N PRO A 84 17.37 -5.48 -25.90
CA PRO A 84 17.92 -6.82 -25.96
C PRO A 84 19.17 -6.94 -26.85
N HIS A 85 19.37 -5.99 -27.75
CA HIS A 85 20.51 -5.90 -28.67
C HIS A 85 21.70 -5.11 -28.11
N LEU A 86 21.57 -4.55 -26.92
CA LEU A 86 22.62 -3.82 -26.20
C LEU A 86 23.08 -4.65 -25.01
N ASP A 87 24.37 -4.62 -24.71
CA ASP A 87 24.92 -5.15 -23.48
C ASP A 87 24.49 -4.30 -22.27
N VAL A 88 24.81 -4.74 -21.06
CA VAL A 88 24.46 -4.04 -19.81
C VAL A 88 25.05 -2.64 -19.76
N ALA A 89 26.33 -2.47 -20.13
CA ALA A 89 26.99 -1.17 -20.12
C ALA A 89 26.32 -0.20 -21.08
N ALA A 90 25.98 -0.66 -22.30
CA ALA A 90 25.29 0.15 -23.30
C ALA A 90 23.83 0.48 -22.91
N ASN A 91 23.12 -0.46 -22.27
CA ASN A 91 21.80 -0.19 -21.69
C ASN A 91 21.86 0.95 -20.66
N ILE A 92 22.81 0.92 -19.72
CA ILE A 92 23.00 1.95 -18.70
C ILE A 92 23.43 3.27 -19.34
N ALA A 93 24.37 3.22 -20.31
CA ALA A 93 24.88 4.40 -20.99
C ALA A 93 23.86 5.08 -21.90
N PHE A 94 22.72 4.44 -22.21
CA PHE A 94 21.74 4.95 -23.16
C PHE A 94 21.21 6.35 -22.80
N GLY A 95 20.93 6.59 -21.53
CA GLY A 95 20.48 7.90 -21.01
C GLY A 95 21.60 8.94 -20.83
N LEU A 96 22.88 8.56 -21.05
CA LEU A 96 24.04 9.39 -20.78
C LEU A 96 24.67 10.00 -22.05
N ARG A 97 23.93 10.04 -23.17
CA ARG A 97 24.45 10.46 -24.47
C ARG A 97 25.01 11.90 -24.51
N ALA A 98 24.50 12.76 -23.63
CA ALA A 98 24.95 14.13 -23.51
C ALA A 98 26.32 14.29 -22.81
N LEU A 99 26.78 13.23 -22.07
CA LEU A 99 28.06 13.27 -21.38
C LEU A 99 29.23 12.91 -22.30
N PRO A 100 30.43 13.47 -22.05
CA PRO A 100 31.67 13.05 -22.69
C PRO A 100 31.92 11.55 -22.48
N LYS A 101 32.60 10.89 -23.43
CA LYS A 101 32.81 9.44 -23.43
C LYS A 101 33.46 8.93 -22.13
N ALA A 102 34.46 9.67 -21.61
CA ALA A 102 35.16 9.28 -20.37
C ALA A 102 34.25 9.33 -19.15
N GLU A 103 33.48 10.44 -18.97
CA GLU A 103 32.53 10.61 -17.86
C GLU A 103 31.40 9.58 -17.93
N ARG A 104 30.91 9.29 -19.14
CA ARG A 104 29.90 8.27 -19.37
C ARG A 104 30.39 6.88 -18.92
N ALA A 105 31.63 6.51 -19.31
CA ALA A 105 32.23 5.23 -18.92
C ALA A 105 32.40 5.16 -17.39
N GLN A 106 32.88 6.21 -16.76
CA GLN A 106 33.02 6.27 -15.31
C GLN A 106 31.63 6.14 -14.62
N ARG A 107 30.61 6.84 -15.11
CA ARG A 107 29.27 6.79 -14.53
C ARG A 107 28.64 5.39 -14.65
N VAL A 108 28.89 4.67 -15.75
CA VAL A 108 28.44 3.28 -15.90
C VAL A 108 29.08 2.39 -14.84
N VAL A 109 30.39 2.51 -14.59
CA VAL A 109 31.08 1.75 -13.54
C VAL A 109 30.52 2.06 -12.15
N GLU A 110 30.34 3.34 -11.82
CA GLU A 110 29.74 3.77 -10.55
C GLU A 110 28.37 3.15 -10.31
N VAL A 111 27.50 3.17 -11.32
CA VAL A 111 26.13 2.67 -11.18
C VAL A 111 26.09 1.14 -11.17
N LEU A 112 26.97 0.47 -11.92
CA LEU A 112 27.12 -0.99 -11.84
C LEU A 112 27.54 -1.43 -10.43
N SER A 113 28.46 -0.72 -9.80
CA SER A 113 28.87 -0.99 -8.42
C SER A 113 27.72 -0.73 -7.46
N LEU A 114 26.97 0.37 -7.64
CA LEU A 114 25.82 0.73 -6.79
C LEU A 114 24.76 -0.39 -6.77
N VAL A 115 24.53 -1.08 -7.91
CA VAL A 115 23.52 -2.16 -8.01
C VAL A 115 24.11 -3.56 -7.80
N GLY A 116 25.40 -3.67 -7.43
CA GLY A 116 26.08 -4.96 -7.18
C GLY A 116 26.21 -5.84 -8.44
N LEU A 117 26.51 -5.22 -9.57
CA LEU A 117 26.72 -5.90 -10.87
C LEU A 117 28.08 -5.59 -11.50
N GLU A 118 29.11 -5.45 -10.65
CA GLU A 118 30.49 -5.28 -11.11
C GLU A 118 30.88 -6.43 -12.02
N GLY A 119 31.51 -6.11 -13.14
CA GLY A 119 31.98 -7.12 -14.14
C GLY A 119 30.89 -7.64 -15.08
N ALA A 120 29.60 -7.27 -14.89
CA ALA A 120 28.54 -7.71 -15.79
C ALA A 120 28.33 -6.82 -17.02
N GLY A 121 29.13 -5.77 -17.19
CA GLY A 121 28.95 -4.75 -18.23
C GLY A 121 28.88 -5.26 -19.67
N SER A 122 29.59 -6.33 -20.01
CA SER A 122 29.62 -6.95 -21.36
C SER A 122 28.53 -8.01 -21.58
N ARG A 123 27.74 -8.37 -20.56
CA ARG A 123 26.66 -9.36 -20.71
C ARG A 123 25.46 -8.73 -21.39
N TYR A 124 24.67 -9.56 -22.05
CA TYR A 124 23.40 -9.17 -22.64
C TYR A 124 22.22 -9.50 -21.71
N PRO A 125 21.05 -8.82 -21.85
CA PRO A 125 19.88 -9.07 -21.01
C PRO A 125 19.46 -10.54 -20.90
N HIS A 126 19.53 -11.30 -21.98
CA HIS A 126 19.17 -12.73 -22.02
C HIS A 126 20.13 -13.65 -21.24
N GLU A 127 21.33 -13.16 -20.86
CA GLU A 127 22.33 -13.88 -20.06
C GLU A 127 22.17 -13.61 -18.55
N LEU A 128 21.16 -12.81 -18.16
CA LEU A 128 20.92 -12.37 -16.80
C LEU A 128 19.67 -13.03 -16.20
N SER A 129 19.70 -13.29 -14.89
CA SER A 129 18.49 -13.65 -14.15
C SER A 129 17.51 -12.47 -14.09
N GLY A 130 16.22 -12.72 -13.80
CA GLY A 130 15.19 -11.68 -13.68
C GLY A 130 15.58 -10.57 -12.68
N GLY A 131 16.09 -10.94 -11.50
CA GLY A 131 16.57 -9.96 -10.51
C GLY A 131 17.79 -9.16 -11.00
N GLN A 132 18.69 -9.76 -11.79
CA GLN A 132 19.79 -9.02 -12.42
C GLN A 132 19.29 -8.07 -13.49
N GLN A 133 18.33 -8.49 -14.33
CA GLN A 133 17.70 -7.62 -15.33
C GLN A 133 17.02 -6.41 -14.67
N GLN A 134 16.32 -6.63 -13.56
CA GLN A 134 15.73 -5.55 -12.77
C GLN A 134 16.77 -4.56 -12.25
N ARG A 135 17.88 -5.05 -11.69
CA ARG A 135 18.99 -4.18 -11.25
C ARG A 135 19.62 -3.40 -12.39
N VAL A 136 19.71 -3.98 -13.60
CA VAL A 136 20.16 -3.25 -14.80
C VAL A 136 19.16 -2.17 -15.20
N ALA A 137 17.86 -2.45 -15.16
CA ALA A 137 16.82 -1.44 -15.45
C ALA A 137 16.85 -0.29 -14.42
N LEU A 138 17.04 -0.61 -13.14
CA LEU A 138 17.22 0.36 -12.07
C LEU A 138 18.49 1.20 -12.30
N ALA A 139 19.61 0.56 -12.63
CA ALA A 139 20.88 1.21 -12.96
C ALA A 139 20.73 2.19 -14.14
N ARG A 140 20.07 1.75 -15.23
CA ARG A 140 19.77 2.59 -16.39
C ARG A 140 18.97 3.83 -16.03
N ALA A 141 17.95 3.67 -15.16
CA ALA A 141 17.08 4.76 -14.73
C ALA A 141 17.80 5.73 -13.77
N LEU A 142 18.71 5.25 -12.91
CA LEU A 142 19.51 6.04 -11.96
C LEU A 142 20.72 6.72 -12.60
N ALA A 143 21.24 6.22 -13.71
CA ALA A 143 22.47 6.71 -14.33
C ALA A 143 22.42 8.21 -14.65
N PRO A 144 21.32 8.80 -15.19
CA PRO A 144 21.21 10.22 -15.47
C PRO A 144 21.03 11.11 -14.23
N LYS A 145 20.98 10.57 -13.02
CA LYS A 145 20.66 11.27 -11.77
C LYS A 145 19.32 12.02 -11.88
N PRO A 146 18.20 11.30 -12.02
CA PRO A 146 16.88 11.92 -12.15
C PRO A 146 16.46 12.63 -10.86
N ASP A 147 15.55 13.62 -10.98
CA ASP A 147 14.92 14.29 -9.84
C ASP A 147 13.90 13.36 -9.14
N LEU A 148 13.28 12.44 -9.90
CA LEU A 148 12.33 11.45 -9.43
C LEU A 148 12.49 10.14 -10.22
N LEU A 149 12.42 9.01 -9.52
CA LEU A 149 12.37 7.69 -10.12
C LEU A 149 10.96 7.11 -9.99
N LEU A 150 10.38 6.64 -11.08
CA LEU A 150 9.08 5.98 -11.11
C LEU A 150 9.28 4.48 -11.37
N LEU A 151 8.60 3.62 -10.59
CA LEU A 151 8.67 2.17 -10.74
C LEU A 151 7.24 1.61 -10.83
N ASP A 152 6.91 1.03 -11.97
CA ASP A 152 5.58 0.46 -12.26
C ASP A 152 5.62 -1.05 -12.10
N GLU A 153 5.11 -1.58 -10.98
CA GLU A 153 5.05 -3.00 -10.60
C GLU A 153 6.37 -3.77 -10.85
N PRO A 154 7.52 -3.29 -10.35
CA PRO A 154 8.83 -3.78 -10.76
C PRO A 154 9.13 -5.24 -10.35
N PHE A 155 8.33 -5.84 -9.47
CA PHE A 155 8.53 -7.21 -8.97
C PHE A 155 7.46 -8.20 -9.46
N SER A 156 6.48 -7.77 -10.25
CA SER A 156 5.32 -8.59 -10.63
C SER A 156 5.68 -9.85 -11.44
N SER A 157 6.82 -9.86 -12.12
CA SER A 157 7.31 -10.99 -12.91
C SER A 157 8.15 -12.02 -12.12
N LEU A 158 8.33 -11.81 -10.79
CA LEU A 158 9.17 -12.61 -9.93
C LEU A 158 8.36 -13.53 -9.02
N ASP A 159 8.98 -14.62 -8.55
CA ASP A 159 8.41 -15.47 -7.51
C ASP A 159 8.34 -14.76 -6.14
N VAL A 160 7.49 -15.28 -5.24
CA VAL A 160 7.16 -14.63 -3.96
C VAL A 160 8.38 -14.47 -3.05
N ASP A 161 9.20 -15.53 -2.92
CA ASP A 161 10.37 -15.52 -2.02
C ASP A 161 11.44 -14.53 -2.51
N LEU A 162 11.57 -14.39 -3.82
CA LEU A 162 12.52 -13.48 -4.42
C LEU A 162 12.07 -12.01 -4.32
N ARG A 163 10.76 -11.75 -4.34
CA ARG A 163 10.20 -10.39 -4.26
C ARG A 163 10.59 -9.65 -2.99
N GLU A 164 10.37 -10.26 -1.83
CA GLU A 164 10.64 -9.62 -0.54
C GLU A 164 12.13 -9.28 -0.40
N ARG A 165 13.01 -10.21 -0.75
CA ARG A 165 14.46 -9.98 -0.72
C ARG A 165 14.87 -8.85 -1.65
N LEU A 166 14.38 -8.85 -2.90
CA LEU A 166 14.68 -7.81 -3.88
C LEU A 166 14.08 -6.45 -3.49
N ALA A 167 12.94 -6.43 -2.81
CA ALA A 167 12.35 -5.22 -2.28
C ALA A 167 13.31 -4.51 -1.32
N HIS A 168 13.89 -5.24 -0.36
CA HIS A 168 14.91 -4.71 0.54
C HIS A 168 16.18 -4.28 -0.17
N GLU A 169 16.66 -5.05 -1.16
CA GLU A 169 17.84 -4.69 -1.94
C GLU A 169 17.63 -3.41 -2.76
N VAL A 170 16.48 -3.29 -3.44
CA VAL A 170 16.11 -2.08 -4.19
C VAL A 170 15.99 -0.87 -3.26
N ARG A 171 15.37 -1.02 -2.08
CA ARG A 171 15.33 0.03 -1.06
C ARG A 171 16.75 0.48 -0.69
N ALA A 172 17.65 -0.45 -0.40
CA ALA A 172 19.03 -0.13 -0.03
C ALA A 172 19.76 0.62 -1.15
N ILE A 173 19.60 0.20 -2.42
CA ILE A 173 20.16 0.89 -3.59
C ILE A 173 19.63 2.33 -3.70
N LEU A 174 18.31 2.52 -3.58
CA LEU A 174 17.69 3.84 -3.68
C LEU A 174 18.15 4.78 -2.55
N LYS A 175 18.24 4.27 -1.33
CA LYS A 175 18.75 5.04 -0.18
C LYS A 175 20.23 5.41 -0.34
N ALA A 176 21.06 4.48 -0.81
CA ALA A 176 22.47 4.75 -1.11
C ALA A 176 22.65 5.79 -2.25
N ALA A 177 21.73 5.78 -3.23
CA ALA A 177 21.69 6.76 -4.31
C ALA A 177 21.08 8.12 -3.88
N HIS A 178 20.54 8.27 -2.68
CA HIS A 178 19.71 9.41 -2.25
C HIS A 178 18.59 9.74 -3.24
N ALA A 179 18.02 8.70 -3.88
CA ALA A 179 16.99 8.87 -4.91
C ALA A 179 15.61 9.09 -4.28
N THR A 180 14.86 10.06 -4.81
CA THR A 180 13.43 10.16 -4.56
C THR A 180 12.72 9.22 -5.49
N ALA A 181 11.82 8.37 -4.99
CA ALA A 181 11.16 7.35 -5.79
C ALA A 181 9.67 7.24 -5.50
N LEU A 182 8.88 6.97 -6.53
CA LEU A 182 7.47 6.60 -6.43
C LEU A 182 7.24 5.24 -7.06
N PHE A 183 6.82 4.29 -6.23
CA PHE A 183 6.47 2.93 -6.63
C PHE A 183 4.97 2.79 -6.83
N VAL A 184 4.60 1.89 -7.72
CA VAL A 184 3.25 1.33 -7.83
C VAL A 184 3.35 -0.17 -7.66
N THR A 185 2.55 -0.73 -6.75
CA THR A 185 2.40 -2.18 -6.59
C THR A 185 0.98 -2.51 -6.14
N HIS A 186 0.58 -3.76 -6.25
CA HIS A 186 -0.64 -4.31 -5.64
C HIS A 186 -0.33 -5.15 -4.40
N ASP A 187 0.94 -5.37 -4.08
CA ASP A 187 1.39 -6.19 -2.96
C ASP A 187 1.70 -5.30 -1.74
N GLN A 188 1.05 -5.62 -0.60
CA GLN A 188 1.23 -4.89 0.65
C GLN A 188 2.60 -5.15 1.28
N HIS A 189 3.12 -6.38 1.17
CA HIS A 189 4.43 -6.74 1.73
C HIS A 189 5.55 -6.00 1.02
N GLU A 190 5.48 -5.89 -0.31
CA GLU A 190 6.41 -5.05 -1.08
C GLU A 190 6.35 -3.59 -0.60
N ALA A 191 5.14 -3.04 -0.44
CA ALA A 191 4.97 -1.66 -0.01
C ALA A 191 5.53 -1.41 1.38
N PHE A 192 5.31 -2.32 2.32
CA PHE A 192 5.83 -2.21 3.69
C PHE A 192 7.36 -2.37 3.75
N ALA A 193 7.94 -3.22 2.88
CA ALA A 193 9.39 -3.41 2.82
C ALA A 193 10.12 -2.19 2.22
N ILE A 194 9.50 -1.49 1.26
CA ILE A 194 10.16 -0.45 0.47
C ILE A 194 9.81 0.97 0.94
N GLY A 195 8.53 1.23 1.25
CA GLY A 195 8.00 2.58 1.44
C GLY A 195 8.48 3.28 2.72
N ASP A 196 8.81 4.55 2.60
CA ASP A 196 8.84 5.45 3.75
C ASP A 196 7.43 5.97 4.02
N THR A 197 6.65 6.17 2.95
CA THR A 197 5.24 6.57 2.98
C THR A 197 4.47 5.78 1.95
N ILE A 198 3.25 5.37 2.30
CA ILE A 198 2.41 4.52 1.47
C ILE A 198 1.06 5.18 1.26
N GLY A 199 0.63 5.24 0.01
CA GLY A 199 -0.69 5.73 -0.39
C GLY A 199 -1.64 4.60 -0.76
N VAL A 200 -2.76 4.52 -0.09
CA VAL A 200 -3.81 3.55 -0.41
C VAL A 200 -4.80 4.20 -1.36
N MET A 201 -4.91 3.67 -2.58
CA MET A 201 -5.83 4.15 -3.60
C MET A 201 -7.04 3.23 -3.76
N ASN A 202 -8.21 3.83 -3.92
CA ASN A 202 -9.44 3.12 -4.25
C ASN A 202 -10.31 3.96 -5.20
N GLU A 203 -10.82 3.35 -6.27
CA GLU A 203 -11.74 3.98 -7.26
C GLU A 203 -11.28 5.39 -7.71
N GLY A 204 -9.98 5.54 -7.98
CA GLY A 204 -9.39 6.79 -8.46
C GLY A 204 -9.06 7.81 -7.37
N ASN A 205 -9.39 7.55 -6.11
CA ASN A 205 -9.16 8.45 -4.98
C ASN A 205 -8.03 7.93 -4.08
N LEU A 206 -7.26 8.84 -3.50
CA LEU A 206 -6.32 8.53 -2.43
C LEU A 206 -7.08 8.49 -1.10
N GLN A 207 -7.12 7.33 -0.46
CA GLN A 207 -7.85 7.12 0.79
C GLN A 207 -7.03 7.55 2.01
N GLN A 208 -5.71 7.32 1.97
CA GLN A 208 -4.77 7.72 3.01
C GLN A 208 -3.36 7.71 2.45
N TRP A 209 -2.49 8.58 2.97
CA TRP A 209 -1.08 8.71 2.62
C TRP A 209 -0.27 8.85 3.91
N ASP A 210 0.34 7.75 4.37
CA ASP A 210 0.99 7.68 5.67
C ASP A 210 2.10 6.61 5.70
N ASP A 211 2.83 6.48 6.80
CA ASP A 211 3.73 5.36 7.03
C ASP A 211 2.97 4.04 7.26
N ALA A 212 3.67 2.91 7.15
CA ALA A 212 3.09 1.58 7.28
C ALA A 212 2.41 1.33 8.64
N TYR A 213 3.01 1.83 9.73
CA TYR A 213 2.48 1.67 11.08
C TYR A 213 1.16 2.42 11.25
N THR A 214 1.11 3.67 10.79
CA THR A 214 -0.10 4.52 10.85
C THR A 214 -1.23 3.93 9.99
N LEU A 215 -0.93 3.41 8.79
CA LEU A 215 -1.94 2.75 7.95
C LEU A 215 -2.55 1.51 8.62
N TYR A 216 -1.77 0.75 9.38
CA TYR A 216 -2.24 -0.45 10.07
C TYR A 216 -3.03 -0.13 11.33
N HIS A 217 -2.48 0.73 12.20
CA HIS A 217 -3.03 1.02 13.52
C HIS A 217 -4.05 2.17 13.54
N ARG A 218 -4.00 3.09 12.55
CA ARG A 218 -4.86 4.29 12.46
C ARG A 218 -5.43 4.47 11.04
N PRO A 219 -6.12 3.45 10.49
CA PRO A 219 -6.70 3.55 9.15
C PRO A 219 -7.77 4.64 9.10
N ALA A 220 -7.65 5.56 8.14
CA ALA A 220 -8.55 6.70 7.99
C ALA A 220 -9.96 6.31 7.51
N THR A 221 -10.10 5.19 6.79
CA THR A 221 -11.36 4.72 6.25
C THR A 221 -11.54 3.22 6.47
N ARG A 222 -12.80 2.74 6.43
CA ARG A 222 -13.10 1.29 6.45
C ARG A 222 -12.42 0.55 5.32
N PHE A 223 -12.28 1.20 4.17
CA PHE A 223 -11.57 0.61 3.04
C PHE A 223 -10.10 0.35 3.39
N VAL A 224 -9.39 1.35 3.92
CA VAL A 224 -7.98 1.19 4.35
C VAL A 224 -7.88 0.10 5.40
N ALA A 225 -8.76 0.11 6.41
CA ALA A 225 -8.81 -0.89 7.46
C ALA A 225 -8.98 -2.33 6.93
N SER A 226 -9.82 -2.53 5.90
CA SER A 226 -10.07 -3.83 5.27
C SER A 226 -8.98 -4.23 4.28
N PHE A 227 -8.38 -3.24 3.62
CA PHE A 227 -7.35 -3.47 2.61
C PHE A 227 -5.99 -3.75 3.27
N ILE A 228 -5.66 -3.05 4.36
CA ILE A 228 -4.40 -3.20 5.09
C ILE A 228 -4.58 -4.21 6.24
N GLY A 229 -3.97 -5.39 6.07
CA GLY A 229 -3.97 -6.44 7.09
C GLY A 229 -5.31 -7.21 7.20
N HIS A 230 -5.36 -8.11 8.17
CA HIS A 230 -6.52 -8.94 8.45
C HIS A 230 -7.26 -8.43 9.67
N GLY A 231 -8.50 -8.00 9.50
CA GLY A 231 -9.34 -7.53 10.59
C GLY A 231 -10.82 -7.70 10.29
N VAL A 232 -11.63 -7.60 11.32
CA VAL A 232 -13.10 -7.62 11.24
C VAL A 232 -13.68 -6.42 11.94
N PHE A 233 -14.84 -5.97 11.49
CA PHE A 233 -15.61 -4.93 12.15
C PHE A 233 -16.65 -5.57 13.07
N THR A 234 -16.50 -5.35 14.37
CA THR A 234 -17.39 -5.91 15.38
C THR A 234 -18.26 -4.82 15.99
N PRO A 235 -19.57 -5.06 16.19
CA PRO A 235 -20.45 -4.12 16.86
C PRO A 235 -19.94 -3.74 18.25
N ALA A 236 -19.93 -2.46 18.54
CA ALA A 236 -19.56 -1.93 19.84
C ALA A 236 -20.51 -0.83 20.30
N ARG A 237 -20.64 -0.68 21.60
CA ARG A 237 -21.40 0.40 22.23
C ARG A 237 -20.48 1.19 23.14
N MET A 238 -20.47 2.50 22.99
CA MET A 238 -19.77 3.37 23.92
C MET A 238 -20.49 3.44 25.26
N THR A 239 -19.79 3.14 26.32
CA THR A 239 -20.25 3.17 27.71
C THR A 239 -19.31 4.01 28.56
N HIS A 240 -19.77 4.45 29.73
CA HIS A 240 -18.94 5.12 30.72
C HIS A 240 -19.00 4.29 32.00
N VAL A 241 -17.85 3.80 32.45
CA VAL A 241 -17.70 3.09 33.72
C VAL A 241 -16.73 3.90 34.57
N ASP A 242 -17.17 4.31 35.73
CA ASP A 242 -16.40 5.12 36.70
C ASP A 242 -15.78 6.40 36.08
N GLY A 243 -16.49 7.01 35.11
CA GLY A 243 -16.05 8.23 34.41
C GLY A 243 -15.04 7.95 33.26
N VAL A 244 -14.64 6.72 33.04
CA VAL A 244 -13.80 6.30 31.93
C VAL A 244 -14.64 5.89 30.73
N LYS A 245 -14.30 6.38 29.52
CA LYS A 245 -14.94 5.92 28.29
C LYS A 245 -14.45 4.51 27.97
N MET A 246 -15.37 3.60 27.72
CA MET A 246 -15.10 2.22 27.35
C MET A 246 -15.97 1.82 26.17
N LEU A 247 -15.48 0.89 25.35
CA LEU A 247 -16.26 0.23 24.30
C LEU A 247 -16.66 -1.15 24.76
N SER A 248 -17.97 -1.36 24.92
CA SER A 248 -18.54 -2.66 25.21
C SER A 248 -18.75 -3.43 23.91
N THR A 249 -18.13 -4.60 23.82
CA THR A 249 -18.18 -5.52 22.68
C THR A 249 -18.59 -6.91 23.14
N ALA A 250 -18.79 -7.84 22.21
CA ALA A 250 -19.02 -9.26 22.53
C ALA A 250 -17.80 -9.96 23.18
N LEU A 251 -16.60 -9.36 23.08
CA LEU A 251 -15.37 -9.84 23.72
C LEU A 251 -15.10 -9.19 25.09
N GLY A 252 -16.02 -8.37 25.58
CA GLY A 252 -15.87 -7.61 26.80
C GLY A 252 -15.65 -6.13 26.57
N ASN A 253 -15.27 -5.43 27.64
CA ASN A 253 -15.03 -3.98 27.59
C ASN A 253 -13.59 -3.71 27.17
N LEU A 254 -13.43 -2.91 26.10
CA LEU A 254 -12.16 -2.40 25.64
C LEU A 254 -11.91 -1.03 26.28
N SER A 255 -10.77 -0.89 26.94
CA SER A 255 -10.26 0.38 27.49
C SER A 255 -9.32 1.02 26.48
N ASP A 256 -9.12 2.34 26.64
CA ASP A 256 -8.31 3.19 25.76
C ASP A 256 -8.98 3.67 24.48
N VAL A 257 -10.10 4.37 24.67
CA VAL A 257 -10.86 5.04 23.60
C VAL A 257 -10.35 6.48 23.37
N SER A 258 -9.14 6.80 23.84
CA SER A 258 -8.58 8.16 23.82
C SER A 258 -8.42 8.75 22.39
N GLU A 259 -8.33 7.91 21.39
CA GLU A 259 -8.13 8.31 19.98
C GLU A 259 -9.33 8.01 19.06
N CYS A 260 -10.56 7.99 19.58
CA CYS A 260 -11.74 7.87 18.71
C CYS A 260 -11.83 9.11 17.79
N PRO A 261 -11.59 8.99 16.46
CA PRO A 261 -11.56 10.14 15.55
C PRO A 261 -12.95 10.77 15.32
N LEU A 262 -14.01 10.12 15.79
CA LEU A 262 -15.37 10.62 15.65
C LEU A 262 -15.69 11.58 16.80
N PRO A 263 -16.12 12.82 16.51
CA PRO A 263 -16.63 13.71 17.54
C PRO A 263 -17.82 13.03 18.24
N CYS A 264 -17.82 13.02 19.58
CA CYS A 264 -18.85 12.41 20.44
C CYS A 264 -20.30 12.79 20.09
N SER A 265 -20.51 13.86 19.31
CA SER A 265 -21.82 14.32 18.86
C SER A 265 -22.42 13.50 17.71
N VAL A 266 -21.61 12.69 17.01
CA VAL A 266 -22.04 11.87 15.85
C VAL A 266 -22.31 10.42 16.27
N CYS A 267 -21.79 9.98 17.42
CA CYS A 267 -22.00 8.63 17.92
C CYS A 267 -23.37 8.54 18.64
N THR A 268 -24.35 7.96 18.00
CA THR A 268 -25.63 7.51 18.62
C THR A 268 -25.41 6.36 19.62
N GLY A 269 -24.23 6.27 20.23
CA GLY A 269 -23.86 5.21 21.16
C GLY A 269 -23.52 3.85 20.50
N GLN A 270 -23.68 3.70 19.19
CA GLN A 270 -23.33 2.48 18.45
C GLN A 270 -22.26 2.80 17.40
N CYS A 271 -21.20 2.00 17.37
CA CYS A 271 -20.13 2.06 16.39
C CYS A 271 -19.67 0.62 16.05
N ASP A 272 -18.84 0.49 15.05
CA ASP A 272 -18.10 -0.74 14.82
C ASP A 272 -16.64 -0.51 15.23
N VAL A 273 -16.08 -1.44 15.98
CA VAL A 273 -14.66 -1.48 16.32
C VAL A 273 -13.94 -2.40 15.34
N LEU A 274 -12.80 -1.96 14.83
CA LEU A 274 -11.89 -2.82 14.09
C LEU A 274 -11.14 -3.69 15.09
N LEU A 275 -11.21 -5.00 14.90
CA LEU A 275 -10.39 -5.99 15.61
C LEU A 275 -9.47 -6.67 14.60
N ARG A 276 -8.19 -6.54 14.80
CA ARG A 276 -7.15 -7.22 14.02
C ARG A 276 -7.01 -8.66 14.47
N ALA A 277 -6.42 -9.51 13.64
CA ALA A 277 -6.21 -10.90 14.01
C ALA A 277 -5.18 -11.07 15.15
N ASP A 278 -4.26 -10.14 15.29
CA ASP A 278 -3.27 -10.05 16.39
C ASP A 278 -3.84 -9.46 17.68
N ASP A 279 -4.99 -8.78 17.63
CA ASP A 279 -5.72 -8.33 18.83
C ASP A 279 -6.40 -9.47 19.59
N ILE A 280 -6.53 -10.64 18.99
CA ILE A 280 -7.23 -11.80 19.58
C ILE A 280 -6.23 -12.89 19.90
N VAL A 281 -5.99 -13.05 21.20
CA VAL A 281 -5.02 -14.01 21.71
C VAL A 281 -5.73 -15.27 22.18
N HIS A 282 -5.18 -16.44 21.83
CA HIS A 282 -5.58 -17.74 22.38
C HIS A 282 -5.19 -17.81 23.87
N ASP A 283 -6.13 -18.20 24.71
CA ASP A 283 -5.97 -18.33 26.16
C ASP A 283 -6.95 -19.38 26.68
N ASP A 284 -6.44 -20.58 26.98
CA ASP A 284 -7.28 -21.71 27.41
C ASP A 284 -8.08 -21.41 28.68
N ASP A 285 -7.58 -20.55 29.57
CA ASP A 285 -8.22 -20.16 30.82
C ASP A 285 -9.21 -19.00 30.65
N ALA A 286 -9.27 -18.38 29.46
CA ALA A 286 -10.17 -17.26 29.22
C ALA A 286 -11.64 -17.65 29.34
N PRO A 287 -12.47 -16.81 29.96
CA PRO A 287 -13.91 -17.06 30.11
C PRO A 287 -14.64 -16.98 28.76
N THR A 288 -14.15 -16.17 27.81
CA THR A 288 -14.75 -16.04 26.49
C THR A 288 -14.30 -17.23 25.62
N LYS A 289 -15.28 -18.00 25.14
CA LYS A 289 -15.04 -19.13 24.25
C LYS A 289 -15.54 -18.81 22.85
N ALA A 290 -14.78 -19.29 21.84
CA ALA A 290 -15.14 -19.13 20.44
C ALA A 290 -14.94 -20.46 19.69
N MET A 291 -15.80 -20.72 18.71
CA MET A 291 -15.74 -21.94 17.90
C MET A 291 -14.95 -21.68 16.62
N ILE A 292 -14.03 -22.57 16.29
CA ILE A 292 -13.24 -22.51 15.07
C ILE A 292 -14.12 -22.87 13.88
N LEU A 293 -14.33 -21.91 12.98
CA LEU A 293 -15.05 -22.09 11.72
C LEU A 293 -14.12 -22.49 10.58
N ARG A 294 -12.93 -21.86 10.54
CA ARG A 294 -11.91 -22.08 9.50
C ARG A 294 -10.53 -21.94 10.13
N LYS A 295 -9.56 -22.66 9.56
CA LYS A 295 -8.16 -22.46 9.89
C LYS A 295 -7.32 -22.44 8.62
N ALA A 296 -6.34 -21.53 8.55
CA ALA A 296 -5.36 -21.44 7.49
C ALA A 296 -3.96 -21.47 8.11
N PHE A 297 -3.19 -22.50 7.75
CA PHE A 297 -1.80 -22.63 8.21
C PHE A 297 -0.91 -21.63 7.47
N ARG A 298 -0.08 -20.89 8.21
CA ARG A 298 0.84 -19.86 7.70
C ARG A 298 2.30 -20.11 8.09
N GLY A 299 2.63 -21.35 8.43
CA GLY A 299 3.96 -21.76 8.86
C GLY A 299 4.12 -21.63 10.38
N SER A 300 4.53 -20.50 10.89
CA SER A 300 4.71 -20.27 12.34
C SER A 300 3.40 -20.15 13.12
N GLU A 301 2.28 -19.89 12.43
CA GLU A 301 0.99 -19.60 13.04
C GLU A 301 -0.19 -20.10 12.19
N PHE A 302 -1.35 -20.23 12.83
CA PHE A 302 -2.64 -20.40 12.17
C PHE A 302 -3.40 -19.08 12.18
N LEU A 303 -4.02 -18.72 11.06
CA LEU A 303 -5.09 -17.75 11.03
C LEU A 303 -6.42 -18.49 11.23
N TYR A 304 -7.02 -18.32 12.41
CA TYR A 304 -8.33 -18.86 12.72
C TYR A 304 -9.43 -17.85 12.41
N THR A 305 -10.54 -18.34 11.83
CA THR A 305 -11.82 -17.63 11.80
C THR A 305 -12.67 -18.22 12.89
N LEU A 306 -13.01 -17.43 13.88
CA LEU A 306 -13.68 -17.85 15.12
C LEU A 306 -15.09 -17.26 15.17
N ARG A 307 -16.05 -18.04 15.67
CA ARG A 307 -17.41 -17.57 15.96
C ARG A 307 -17.63 -17.51 17.47
N LEU A 308 -17.98 -16.33 17.96
CA LEU A 308 -18.35 -16.11 19.35
C LEU A 308 -19.71 -16.76 19.67
N GLN A 309 -20.00 -16.96 20.97
CA GLN A 309 -21.31 -17.46 21.41
C GLN A 309 -22.45 -16.50 21.05
N THR A 310 -22.15 -15.20 20.94
CA THR A 310 -23.08 -14.13 20.53
C THR A 310 -23.36 -14.12 19.02
N GLY A 311 -22.60 -14.91 18.23
CA GLY A 311 -22.77 -15.09 16.77
C GLY A 311 -21.82 -14.28 15.91
N GLU A 312 -21.11 -13.29 16.45
CA GLU A 312 -20.13 -12.51 15.72
C GLU A 312 -18.91 -13.37 15.32
N THR A 313 -18.26 -12.95 14.25
CA THR A 313 -17.05 -13.59 13.77
C THR A 313 -15.84 -12.70 14.03
N VAL A 314 -14.75 -13.28 14.54
CA VAL A 314 -13.46 -12.63 14.73
C VAL A 314 -12.35 -13.46 14.10
N LEU A 315 -11.18 -12.82 13.88
CA LEU A 315 -9.97 -13.49 13.42
C LEU A 315 -8.98 -13.58 14.59
N ALA A 316 -8.18 -14.63 14.62
CA ALA A 316 -7.08 -14.77 15.58
C ALA A 316 -5.86 -15.35 14.92
N LEU A 317 -4.68 -14.81 15.25
CA LEU A 317 -3.39 -15.41 14.93
C LEU A 317 -2.93 -16.24 16.14
N VAL A 318 -2.81 -17.54 15.93
CA VAL A 318 -2.49 -18.50 17.00
C VAL A 318 -1.22 -19.25 16.60
N PRO A 319 -0.21 -19.37 17.50
CA PRO A 319 1.01 -20.10 17.20
C PRO A 319 0.75 -21.53 16.73
N SER A 320 1.55 -22.00 15.76
CA SER A 320 1.29 -23.28 15.06
C SER A 320 1.32 -24.54 15.95
N HIS A 321 1.88 -24.44 17.16
CA HIS A 321 1.87 -25.54 18.11
C HIS A 321 0.52 -25.71 18.84
N HIS A 322 -0.43 -24.78 18.71
CA HIS A 322 -1.82 -24.88 19.16
C HIS A 322 -2.72 -25.26 17.97
N ASP A 323 -2.60 -26.52 17.54
CA ASP A 323 -3.35 -27.06 16.39
C ASP A 323 -4.70 -27.60 16.83
N HIS A 324 -5.71 -26.74 16.86
CA HIS A 324 -7.09 -27.10 17.20
C HIS A 324 -7.91 -27.51 15.97
N SER A 325 -8.94 -28.31 16.18
CA SER A 325 -9.83 -28.83 15.12
C SER A 325 -10.93 -27.81 14.74
N ILE A 326 -11.37 -27.85 13.48
CA ILE A 326 -12.56 -27.09 13.07
C ILE A 326 -13.77 -27.62 13.85
N GLY A 327 -14.59 -26.71 14.40
CA GLY A 327 -15.72 -27.01 15.28
C GLY A 327 -15.37 -27.08 16.77
N GLU A 328 -14.10 -27.04 17.12
CA GLU A 328 -13.64 -27.00 18.52
C GLU A 328 -13.88 -25.61 19.13
N TRP A 329 -14.17 -25.57 20.42
CA TRP A 329 -14.30 -24.36 21.22
C TRP A 329 -13.01 -24.10 21.97
N ILE A 330 -12.38 -22.96 21.69
CA ILE A 330 -11.15 -22.52 22.35
C ILE A 330 -11.41 -21.26 23.19
N GLY A 331 -10.59 -21.04 24.20
CA GLY A 331 -10.58 -19.80 24.97
C GLY A 331 -9.86 -18.71 24.22
N ILE A 332 -10.41 -17.50 24.25
CA ILE A 332 -9.79 -16.32 23.62
C ILE A 332 -9.92 -15.10 24.50
N ARG A 333 -8.99 -14.19 24.34
CA ARG A 333 -8.97 -12.90 25.02
C ARG A 333 -8.65 -11.78 24.01
N ALA A 334 -9.37 -10.67 24.09
CA ALA A 334 -9.02 -9.47 23.36
C ALA A 334 -7.88 -8.74 24.10
N GLN A 335 -6.81 -8.44 23.36
CA GLN A 335 -5.68 -7.62 23.80
C GLN A 335 -5.48 -6.53 22.76
N VAL A 336 -6.20 -5.43 22.92
CA VAL A 336 -6.25 -4.32 21.96
C VAL A 336 -5.48 -3.13 22.51
N ASP A 337 -4.37 -2.79 21.87
CA ASP A 337 -3.53 -1.66 22.25
C ASP A 337 -4.01 -0.34 21.62
N HIS A 338 -4.66 -0.43 20.44
CA HIS A 338 -5.17 0.71 19.67
C HIS A 338 -6.61 0.46 19.22
N VAL A 339 -7.55 1.16 19.84
CA VAL A 339 -8.98 1.02 19.52
C VAL A 339 -9.35 1.91 18.35
N VAL A 340 -9.63 1.32 17.20
CA VAL A 340 -10.09 2.03 15.99
C VAL A 340 -11.60 1.82 15.81
N THR A 341 -12.36 2.92 15.75
CA THR A 341 -13.81 2.87 15.59
C THR A 341 -14.28 3.55 14.32
N PHE A 342 -15.36 3.01 13.76
CA PHE A 342 -16.04 3.57 12.59
C PHE A 342 -17.53 3.76 12.91
N GLY A 343 -18.10 4.87 12.44
CA GLY A 343 -19.54 5.09 12.52
C GLY A 343 -20.29 3.97 11.79
N ARG A 344 -21.39 3.49 12.34
CA ARG A 344 -22.35 2.70 11.58
C ARG A 344 -23.13 3.64 10.69
N ASP A 345 -23.10 3.42 9.38
CA ASP A 345 -24.05 4.03 8.47
C ASP A 345 -25.44 3.53 8.89
N VAL A 346 -26.20 4.37 9.56
CA VAL A 346 -27.62 4.13 9.76
C VAL A 346 -28.21 4.14 8.35
N ALA A 347 -28.59 2.98 7.84
CA ALA A 347 -29.34 2.88 6.60
C ALA A 347 -30.54 3.81 6.76
N VAL A 348 -30.52 4.95 6.06
CA VAL A 348 -31.68 5.83 5.98
C VAL A 348 -32.77 4.99 5.34
N ALA A 349 -33.77 4.60 6.14
CA ALA A 349 -34.95 3.92 5.63
C ALA A 349 -35.47 4.76 4.46
N PRO A 350 -35.85 4.18 3.33
CA PRO A 350 -36.39 4.93 2.21
C PRO A 350 -37.62 5.72 2.75
N PRO A 351 -37.79 6.97 2.33
CA PRO A 351 -38.95 7.77 2.81
C PRO A 351 -40.23 6.99 2.49
N VAL A 352 -41.04 6.76 3.51
CA VAL A 352 -42.37 6.18 3.38
C VAL A 352 -43.14 7.08 2.41
N ALA A 353 -43.47 6.54 1.26
CA ALA A 353 -44.33 7.24 0.30
C ALA A 353 -45.67 7.54 0.98
N THR A 354 -45.86 8.79 1.34
CA THR A 354 -47.18 9.31 1.76
C THR A 354 -48.08 9.21 0.54
N SER A 355 -49.00 8.26 0.59
CA SER A 355 -50.10 8.15 -0.37
C SER A 355 -50.88 9.48 -0.36
N LEU A 356 -50.90 10.15 -1.53
CA LEU A 356 -51.82 11.27 -1.79
C LEU A 356 -53.25 10.73 -1.75
N PRO A 357 -54.21 11.46 -1.16
CA PRO A 357 -55.61 11.12 -1.29
C PRO A 357 -56.05 11.35 -2.75
N GLU A 358 -56.69 10.37 -3.31
CA GLU A 358 -57.39 10.48 -4.61
C GLU A 358 -58.60 11.43 -4.53
N PRO A 359 -59.02 12.05 -5.66
CA PRO A 359 -59.96 13.12 -5.75
C PRO A 359 -61.40 12.78 -5.42
#